data_08af30771bb51e4a491ebf3fe64dc8fd
#
_entry.id   08af30771bb51e4a491ebf3fe64dc8fd
#
_cell.length_a   1.000
_cell.length_b   1.000
_cell.length_c   1.000
_cell.angle_alpha   90.00
_cell.angle_beta   90.00
_cell.angle_gamma   90.00
#
_symmetry.space_group_name_H-M   'P 1'
#
loop_
_entity.id
_entity.type
_entity.pdbx_description
1 polymer ?
#
loop_
_entity_poly.entity_id
_entity_poly.type
_entity_poly.pdbx_seq_one_letter_code
_entity_poly.pdbx_strand_id
1 'polypeptide(L)'
;LIMALGQDADLSLVENDDEIEISNGVVQVNNQMMTGHRGIFAGGDMVPSERTVTVAIGHGKKAARYIDAFLRDTEYHPAPKHADATFDRLSTWYYADAPVQVREKLEGARRASTFDEVVLGLDEGSALFEARRCMSCGNCFGCDNCFGVCPDNAITKIKPGEYEFKYD
;
A
#
# COMPACT_ATOMS: atom_id res chain seq x y z
N LEU A 1 3.19 1.53 -33.55
CA LEU A 1 2.43 2.03 -32.41
C LEU A 1 2.15 0.85 -31.47
N ILE A 2 2.59 0.96 -30.24
CA ILE A 2 2.28 -0.02 -29.20
C ILE A 2 1.29 0.63 -28.24
N MET A 3 0.12 0.03 -28.07
CA MET A 3 -0.92 0.50 -27.16
C MET A 3 -0.87 -0.34 -25.87
N ALA A 4 -0.69 0.32 -24.74
CA ALA A 4 -0.66 -0.29 -23.41
C ALA A 4 -1.70 0.43 -22.53
N LEU A 5 -2.98 0.20 -22.82
CA LEU A 5 -4.11 1.00 -22.32
C LEU A 5 -4.73 0.50 -21.01
N GLY A 6 -4.14 -0.52 -20.40
CA GLY A 6 -4.68 -1.13 -19.19
C GLY A 6 -5.70 -2.24 -19.48
N GLN A 7 -6.49 -2.59 -18.45
CA GLN A 7 -7.48 -3.66 -18.49
C GLN A 7 -8.76 -3.18 -17.83
N ASP A 8 -9.89 -3.69 -18.34
CA ASP A 8 -11.20 -3.52 -17.73
C ASP A 8 -11.64 -4.80 -17.03
N ALA A 9 -12.44 -4.68 -15.98
CA ALA A 9 -13.01 -5.84 -15.31
C ALA A 9 -14.10 -6.49 -16.19
N ASP A 10 -14.06 -7.80 -16.33
CA ASP A 10 -15.17 -8.57 -16.93
C ASP A 10 -16.27 -8.74 -15.88
N LEU A 11 -17.39 -8.06 -16.08
CA LEU A 11 -18.55 -8.05 -15.18
C LEU A 11 -19.69 -8.94 -15.67
N SER A 12 -19.50 -9.73 -16.73
CA SER A 12 -20.53 -10.56 -17.36
C SER A 12 -21.23 -11.51 -16.38
N LEU A 13 -20.54 -11.91 -15.31
CA LEU A 13 -21.11 -12.77 -14.26
C LEU A 13 -22.21 -12.09 -13.45
N VAL A 14 -22.13 -10.77 -13.29
CA VAL A 14 -22.98 -10.00 -12.35
C VAL A 14 -23.82 -8.92 -13.02
N GLU A 15 -23.63 -8.65 -14.30
CA GLU A 15 -24.30 -7.57 -15.04
C GLU A 15 -25.82 -7.74 -15.17
N ASN A 16 -26.32 -8.97 -15.03
CA ASN A 16 -27.75 -9.30 -15.14
C ASN A 16 -28.45 -9.39 -13.75
N ASP A 17 -27.77 -9.03 -12.68
CA ASP A 17 -28.35 -9.01 -11.34
C ASP A 17 -28.76 -7.57 -10.96
N ASP A 18 -30.06 -7.32 -10.92
CA ASP A 18 -30.63 -5.99 -10.67
C ASP A 18 -30.31 -5.44 -9.27
N GLU A 19 -29.88 -6.29 -8.33
CA GLU A 19 -29.47 -5.87 -6.99
C GLU A 19 -28.01 -5.45 -6.92
N ILE A 20 -27.21 -5.74 -7.96
CA ILE A 20 -25.79 -5.38 -8.03
C ILE A 20 -25.61 -4.09 -8.80
N GLU A 21 -25.31 -3.02 -8.12
CA GLU A 21 -25.01 -1.73 -8.74
C GLU A 21 -23.64 -1.76 -9.42
N ILE A 22 -23.61 -1.44 -10.73
CA ILE A 22 -22.41 -1.25 -11.52
C ILE A 22 -22.32 0.23 -11.91
N SER A 23 -21.23 0.87 -11.56
CA SER A 23 -20.96 2.27 -11.90
C SER A 23 -19.52 2.45 -12.34
N ASN A 24 -19.31 3.19 -13.43
CA ASN A 24 -17.96 3.42 -14.01
C ASN A 24 -17.17 2.11 -14.29
N GLY A 25 -17.85 1.05 -14.71
CA GLY A 25 -17.22 -0.24 -15.04
C GLY A 25 -16.73 -1.03 -13.83
N VAL A 26 -17.24 -0.74 -12.62
CA VAL A 26 -16.92 -1.48 -11.40
C VAL A 26 -18.16 -1.71 -10.54
N VAL A 27 -18.15 -2.80 -9.79
CA VAL A 27 -19.22 -3.17 -8.85
C VAL A 27 -19.15 -2.28 -7.61
N GLN A 28 -20.28 -1.73 -7.19
CA GLN A 28 -20.37 -0.96 -5.96
C GLN A 28 -20.52 -1.89 -4.74
N VAL A 29 -19.76 -1.59 -3.69
CA VAL A 29 -19.80 -2.35 -2.45
C VAL A 29 -19.91 -1.41 -1.25
N ASN A 30 -20.53 -1.92 -0.19
CA ASN A 30 -20.59 -1.20 1.08
C ASN A 30 -19.28 -1.33 1.89
N ASN A 31 -19.26 -0.76 3.09
CA ASN A 31 -18.10 -0.83 3.99
C ASN A 31 -17.74 -2.26 4.45
N GLN A 32 -18.56 -3.25 4.17
CA GLN A 32 -18.34 -4.66 4.50
C GLN A 32 -17.85 -5.47 3.28
N MET A 33 -17.59 -4.80 2.14
CA MET A 33 -17.27 -5.41 0.86
C MET A 33 -18.43 -6.22 0.25
N MET A 34 -19.65 -6.06 0.74
CA MET A 34 -20.86 -6.69 0.22
C MET A 34 -21.51 -5.80 -0.82
N THR A 35 -21.99 -6.40 -1.91
CA THR A 35 -22.75 -5.73 -2.98
C THR A 35 -24.17 -5.39 -2.51
N GLY A 36 -24.99 -4.84 -3.39
CA GLY A 36 -26.44 -4.71 -3.14
C GLY A 36 -27.13 -6.05 -2.95
N HIS A 37 -26.69 -7.09 -3.64
CA HIS A 37 -27.20 -8.44 -3.47
C HIS A 37 -26.66 -9.08 -2.17
N ARG A 38 -27.57 -9.43 -1.27
CA ARG A 38 -27.22 -9.99 0.05
C ARG A 38 -26.43 -11.30 -0.09
N GLY A 39 -25.24 -11.35 0.50
CA GLY A 39 -24.39 -12.54 0.51
C GLY A 39 -23.38 -12.60 -0.66
N ILE A 40 -23.41 -11.63 -1.58
CA ILE A 40 -22.39 -11.47 -2.61
C ILE A 40 -21.40 -10.38 -2.20
N PHE A 41 -20.12 -10.73 -2.21
CA PHE A 41 -19.03 -9.84 -1.84
C PHE A 41 -18.10 -9.64 -3.01
N ALA A 42 -17.55 -8.45 -3.16
CA ALA A 42 -16.60 -8.13 -4.23
C ALA A 42 -15.41 -7.33 -3.69
N GLY A 43 -14.26 -7.43 -4.39
CA GLY A 43 -13.05 -6.74 -4.01
C GLY A 43 -12.00 -6.71 -5.12
N GLY A 44 -10.84 -6.14 -4.86
CA GLY A 44 -9.79 -5.99 -5.85
C GLY A 44 -10.13 -4.96 -6.92
N ASP A 45 -9.72 -5.24 -8.16
CA ASP A 45 -9.83 -4.32 -9.28
C ASP A 45 -11.27 -4.13 -9.81
N MET A 46 -12.17 -5.00 -9.41
CA MET A 46 -13.58 -4.93 -9.83
C MET A 46 -14.45 -4.01 -8.95
N VAL A 47 -13.87 -3.39 -7.92
CA VAL A 47 -14.56 -2.41 -7.06
C VAL A 47 -13.84 -1.06 -7.09
N PRO A 48 -14.50 0.06 -6.69
CA PRO A 48 -13.85 1.37 -6.65
C PRO A 48 -12.64 1.36 -5.70
N SER A 49 -11.43 1.40 -6.27
CA SER A 49 -10.19 1.41 -5.48
C SER A 49 -8.96 1.74 -6.33
N GLU A 50 -7.82 1.93 -5.68
CA GLU A 50 -6.53 1.86 -6.35
C GLU A 50 -6.27 0.41 -6.79
N ARG A 51 -6.05 0.22 -8.08
CA ARG A 51 -5.82 -1.10 -8.69
C ARG A 51 -4.41 -1.61 -8.39
N THR A 52 -4.15 -1.97 -7.13
CA THR A 52 -2.88 -2.50 -6.67
C THR A 52 -3.05 -3.84 -5.96
N VAL A 53 -2.02 -4.67 -6.01
CA VAL A 53 -2.00 -5.97 -5.32
C VAL A 53 -2.24 -5.81 -3.81
N THR A 54 -1.64 -4.79 -3.21
CA THR A 54 -1.79 -4.51 -1.77
C THR A 54 -3.24 -4.22 -1.39
N VAL A 55 -3.93 -3.39 -2.17
CA VAL A 55 -5.34 -3.06 -1.95
C VAL A 55 -6.22 -4.30 -2.17
N ALA A 56 -5.95 -5.09 -3.22
CA ALA A 56 -6.70 -6.31 -3.50
C ALA A 56 -6.60 -7.33 -2.35
N ILE A 57 -5.39 -7.53 -1.79
CA ILE A 57 -5.19 -8.39 -0.61
C ILE A 57 -5.93 -7.83 0.61
N GLY A 58 -5.89 -6.51 0.81
CA GLY A 58 -6.63 -5.83 1.88
C GLY A 58 -8.14 -6.05 1.76
N HIS A 59 -8.70 -5.93 0.56
CA HIS A 59 -10.12 -6.21 0.28
C HIS A 59 -10.47 -7.67 0.57
N GLY A 60 -9.65 -8.62 0.13
CA GLY A 60 -9.85 -10.05 0.39
C GLY A 60 -9.86 -10.37 1.90
N LYS A 61 -8.89 -9.83 2.65
CA LYS A 61 -8.83 -9.99 4.11
C LYS A 61 -10.05 -9.37 4.80
N LYS A 62 -10.50 -8.21 4.35
CA LYS A 62 -11.68 -7.53 4.88
C LYS A 62 -12.95 -8.31 4.57
N ALA A 63 -13.14 -8.70 3.31
CA ALA A 63 -14.29 -9.50 2.86
C ALA A 63 -14.38 -10.81 3.63
N ALA A 64 -13.28 -11.55 3.81
CA ALA A 64 -13.26 -12.82 4.52
C ALA A 64 -13.82 -12.72 5.95
N ARG A 65 -13.50 -11.64 6.68
CA ARG A 65 -14.00 -11.41 8.04
C ARG A 65 -15.50 -11.15 8.07
N TYR A 66 -16.01 -10.39 7.10
CA TYR A 66 -17.45 -10.11 7.01
C TYR A 66 -18.23 -11.29 6.44
N ILE A 67 -17.64 -12.10 5.55
CA ILE A 67 -18.22 -13.37 5.08
C ILE A 67 -18.35 -14.35 6.25
N ASP A 68 -17.30 -14.52 7.07
CA ASP A 68 -17.35 -15.40 8.23
C ASP A 68 -18.46 -14.96 9.22
N ALA A 69 -18.53 -13.66 9.50
CA ALA A 69 -19.60 -13.11 10.34
C ALA A 69 -21.00 -13.33 9.75
N PHE A 70 -21.16 -13.07 8.45
CA PHE A 70 -22.40 -13.29 7.72
C PHE A 70 -22.85 -14.76 7.77
N LEU A 71 -21.94 -15.71 7.54
CA LEU A 71 -22.24 -17.13 7.58
C LEU A 71 -22.57 -17.66 8.99
N ARG A 72 -22.03 -17.01 10.02
CA ARG A 72 -22.30 -17.35 11.44
C ARG A 72 -23.48 -16.60 12.03
N ASP A 73 -24.12 -15.73 11.26
CA ASP A 73 -25.17 -14.81 11.73
C ASP A 73 -24.69 -13.97 12.95
N THR A 74 -23.46 -13.47 12.87
CA THR A 74 -22.83 -12.63 13.90
C THR A 74 -22.41 -11.28 13.30
N GLU A 75 -22.07 -10.32 14.15
CA GLU A 75 -21.55 -9.03 13.70
C GLU A 75 -20.03 -8.97 13.90
N TYR A 76 -19.30 -8.56 12.84
CA TYR A 76 -17.88 -8.32 12.93
C TYR A 76 -17.60 -6.84 13.25
N HIS A 77 -16.99 -6.61 14.39
CA HIS A 77 -16.52 -5.29 14.80
C HIS A 77 -14.99 -5.24 14.63
N PRO A 78 -14.47 -4.45 13.65
CA PRO A 78 -13.03 -4.27 13.52
C PRO A 78 -12.46 -3.59 14.77
N ALA A 79 -11.28 -4.01 15.19
CA ALA A 79 -10.58 -3.32 16.27
C ALA A 79 -10.36 -1.84 15.90
N PRO A 80 -10.49 -0.92 16.86
CA PRO A 80 -10.24 0.49 16.60
C PRO A 80 -8.80 0.68 16.12
N LYS A 81 -8.65 1.44 15.03
CA LYS A 81 -7.35 1.84 14.53
C LYS A 81 -6.84 3.04 15.31
N HIS A 82 -5.53 3.09 15.51
CA HIS A 82 -4.89 4.31 15.99
C HIS A 82 -5.01 5.42 14.94
N ALA A 83 -5.00 6.66 15.40
CA ALA A 83 -4.88 7.79 14.50
C ALA A 83 -3.54 7.73 13.76
N ASP A 84 -3.56 8.11 12.48
CA ASP A 84 -2.34 8.17 11.69
C ASP A 84 -1.32 9.08 12.38
N ALA A 85 -0.07 8.64 12.40
CA ALA A 85 1.01 9.45 12.95
C ALA A 85 1.31 10.63 12.01
N THR A 86 1.32 11.82 12.57
CA THR A 86 1.74 13.04 11.87
C THR A 86 3.25 13.21 11.94
N PHE A 87 3.83 13.98 11.01
CA PHE A 87 5.29 14.15 10.94
C PHE A 87 5.94 14.64 12.25
N ASP A 88 5.24 15.50 12.98
CA ASP A 88 5.67 16.04 14.26
C ASP A 88 5.78 14.98 15.39
N ARG A 89 5.14 13.81 15.19
CA ARG A 89 5.21 12.67 16.11
C ARG A 89 6.33 11.69 15.81
N LEU A 90 6.98 11.84 14.66
CA LEU A 90 8.08 10.97 14.27
C LEU A 90 9.35 11.31 15.04
N SER A 91 10.10 10.30 15.44
CA SER A 91 11.44 10.47 15.97
C SER A 91 12.40 10.76 14.82
N THR A 92 12.83 12.02 14.69
CA THR A 92 13.68 12.49 13.59
C THR A 92 15.05 12.98 14.05
N TRP A 93 15.44 12.68 15.27
CA TRP A 93 16.69 13.15 15.90
C TRP A 93 17.97 12.73 15.15
N TYR A 94 17.88 11.64 14.37
CA TYR A 94 18.97 11.12 13.54
C TYR A 94 18.95 11.66 12.10
N TYR A 95 17.98 12.51 11.80
CA TYR A 95 17.70 12.98 10.45
C TYR A 95 18.40 14.32 10.18
N ALA A 96 19.10 14.42 9.04
CA ALA A 96 19.62 15.68 8.54
C ALA A 96 18.66 16.21 7.47
N ASP A 97 18.04 17.35 7.74
CA ASP A 97 17.17 18.02 6.78
C ASP A 97 18.00 18.57 5.62
N ALA A 98 17.79 18.01 4.44
CA ALA A 98 18.44 18.43 3.21
C ALA A 98 17.58 18.04 2.00
N PRO A 99 17.55 18.86 0.95
CA PRO A 99 16.82 18.52 -0.27
C PRO A 99 17.38 17.25 -0.92
N VAL A 100 16.49 16.53 -1.59
CA VAL A 100 16.87 15.33 -2.36
C VAL A 100 17.82 15.73 -3.49
N GLN A 101 18.89 14.94 -3.68
CA GLN A 101 19.82 15.13 -4.80
C GLN A 101 19.11 14.81 -6.12
N VAL A 102 19.20 15.73 -7.06
CA VAL A 102 18.54 15.62 -8.37
C VAL A 102 19.50 15.00 -9.37
N ARG A 103 19.10 13.87 -9.96
CA ARG A 103 19.85 13.27 -11.07
C ARG A 103 19.61 14.05 -12.35
N GLU A 104 20.67 14.32 -13.07
CA GLU A 104 20.60 14.95 -14.38
C GLU A 104 19.92 14.04 -15.41
N LYS A 105 19.39 14.66 -16.44
CA LYS A 105 18.77 13.95 -17.56
C LYS A 105 19.44 14.37 -18.86
N LEU A 106 19.60 13.44 -19.79
CA LEU A 106 20.04 13.74 -21.14
C LEU A 106 19.13 14.79 -21.78
N GLU A 107 19.72 15.68 -22.55
CA GLU A 107 18.98 16.64 -23.35
C GLU A 107 18.03 15.97 -24.36
N GLY A 108 16.90 16.65 -24.65
CA GLY A 108 15.85 16.11 -25.51
C GLY A 108 16.32 15.65 -26.89
N ALA A 109 17.19 16.41 -27.52
CA ALA A 109 17.77 16.07 -28.84
C ALA A 109 18.59 14.77 -28.79
N ARG A 110 19.37 14.57 -27.73
CA ARG A 110 20.16 13.38 -27.55
C ARG A 110 19.30 12.14 -27.25
N ARG A 111 18.24 12.30 -26.47
CA ARG A 111 17.26 11.21 -26.23
C ARG A 111 16.61 10.69 -27.50
N ALA A 112 16.41 11.57 -28.48
CA ALA A 112 15.79 11.19 -29.76
C ALA A 112 16.78 10.50 -30.73
N SER A 113 18.08 10.59 -30.49
CA SER A 113 19.12 10.12 -31.41
C SER A 113 19.98 8.96 -30.89
N THR A 114 19.86 8.61 -29.59
CA THR A 114 20.66 7.54 -28.97
C THR A 114 19.77 6.65 -28.09
N PHE A 115 20.32 5.49 -27.71
CA PHE A 115 19.75 4.61 -26.69
C PHE A 115 20.50 4.71 -25.34
N ASP A 116 21.22 5.82 -25.13
CA ASP A 116 21.92 6.07 -23.87
C ASP A 116 20.93 6.19 -22.71
N GLU A 117 21.39 5.92 -21.50
CA GLU A 117 20.59 6.08 -20.27
C GLU A 117 20.07 7.52 -20.16
N VAL A 118 18.76 7.68 -20.07
CA VAL A 118 18.11 9.01 -20.06
C VAL A 118 18.30 9.73 -18.73
N VAL A 119 18.20 9.02 -17.61
CA VAL A 119 18.40 9.55 -16.26
C VAL A 119 19.78 9.16 -15.79
N LEU A 120 20.67 10.13 -15.72
CA LEU A 120 22.07 9.89 -15.34
C LEU A 120 22.18 9.49 -13.87
N GLY A 121 23.32 8.91 -13.50
CA GLY A 121 23.66 8.60 -12.12
C GLY A 121 23.88 9.87 -11.29
N LEU A 122 24.12 9.69 -10.00
CA LEU A 122 24.65 10.73 -9.13
C LEU A 122 26.19 10.79 -9.33
N ASP A 123 26.77 11.98 -9.21
CA ASP A 123 28.20 12.10 -9.04
C ASP A 123 28.64 11.51 -7.68
N GLU A 124 29.93 11.27 -7.51
CA GLU A 124 30.46 10.63 -6.30
C GLU A 124 30.12 11.41 -5.03
N GLY A 125 30.21 12.75 -5.08
CA GLY A 125 29.93 13.61 -3.92
C GLY A 125 28.46 13.52 -3.52
N SER A 126 27.57 13.62 -4.48
CA SER A 126 26.12 13.48 -4.26
C SER A 126 25.73 12.09 -3.78
N ALA A 127 26.33 11.05 -4.35
CA ALA A 127 26.10 9.67 -3.96
C ALA A 127 26.57 9.40 -2.52
N LEU A 128 27.75 9.87 -2.12
CA LEU A 128 28.26 9.76 -0.76
C LEU A 128 27.42 10.57 0.23
N PHE A 129 26.95 11.75 -0.15
CA PHE A 129 26.07 12.54 0.68
C PHE A 129 24.76 11.80 0.97
N GLU A 130 24.10 11.25 -0.05
CA GLU A 130 22.89 10.47 0.11
C GLU A 130 23.12 9.17 0.91
N ALA A 131 24.25 8.49 0.67
CA ALA A 131 24.60 7.27 1.41
C ALA A 131 24.82 7.55 2.91
N ARG A 132 25.41 8.68 3.27
CA ARG A 132 25.68 9.06 4.67
C ARG A 132 24.42 9.41 5.45
N ARG A 133 23.37 9.86 4.78
CA ARG A 133 22.06 10.12 5.41
C ARG A 133 21.07 8.99 5.21
N CYS A 134 21.52 7.82 4.74
CA CYS A 134 20.70 6.63 4.62
C CYS A 134 20.21 6.18 5.99
N MET A 135 18.89 5.99 6.11
CA MET A 135 18.27 5.56 7.38
C MET A 135 18.43 4.05 7.65
N SER A 136 19.05 3.30 6.71
CA SER A 136 19.30 1.86 6.86
C SER A 136 18.08 1.08 7.35
N CYS A 137 16.90 1.31 6.73
CA CYS A 137 15.60 0.82 7.20
C CYS A 137 15.51 -0.71 7.41
N GLY A 138 16.50 -1.48 6.94
CA GLY A 138 16.64 -2.91 7.22
C GLY A 138 17.30 -3.25 8.56
N ASN A 139 18.02 -2.29 9.18
CA ASN A 139 18.69 -2.46 10.45
C ASN A 139 18.05 -1.57 11.51
N CYS A 140 17.58 -2.17 12.59
CA CYS A 140 16.99 -1.42 13.69
C CYS A 140 18.06 -0.63 14.46
N PHE A 141 17.89 0.67 14.59
CA PHE A 141 18.71 1.55 15.43
C PHE A 141 17.89 2.22 16.56
N GLY A 142 16.68 1.71 16.83
CA GLY A 142 15.88 2.09 17.99
C GLY A 142 15.15 3.43 17.88
N CYS A 143 14.84 3.93 16.68
CA CYS A 143 14.08 5.18 16.53
C CYS A 143 12.60 5.08 16.92
N ASP A 144 12.06 3.86 17.05
CA ASP A 144 10.67 3.55 17.40
C ASP A 144 9.58 4.02 16.43
N ASN A 145 9.94 4.56 15.27
CA ASN A 145 8.96 5.05 14.31
C ASN A 145 8.02 3.96 13.81
N CYS A 146 8.51 2.76 13.52
CA CYS A 146 7.66 1.63 13.09
C CYS A 146 6.60 1.28 14.13
N PHE A 147 6.95 1.33 15.42
CA PHE A 147 6.02 1.13 16.53
C PHE A 147 4.99 2.26 16.62
N GLY A 148 5.45 3.51 16.52
CA GLY A 148 4.59 4.69 16.65
C GLY A 148 3.63 4.91 15.48
N VAL A 149 3.98 4.48 14.26
CA VAL A 149 3.18 4.72 13.06
C VAL A 149 2.26 3.54 12.68
N CYS A 150 2.43 2.36 13.28
CA CYS A 150 1.64 1.19 12.91
C CYS A 150 0.18 1.31 13.36
N PRO A 151 -0.79 1.50 12.46
CA PRO A 151 -2.19 1.65 12.83
C PRO A 151 -2.82 0.32 13.29
N ASP A 152 -2.24 -0.80 12.92
CA ASP A 152 -2.74 -2.15 13.21
C ASP A 152 -2.09 -2.79 14.45
N ASN A 153 -1.24 -2.05 15.20
CA ASN A 153 -0.49 -2.56 16.35
C ASN A 153 0.33 -3.83 16.05
N ALA A 154 0.84 -3.95 14.82
CA ALA A 154 1.59 -5.13 14.40
C ALA A 154 3.02 -5.18 15.00
N ILE A 155 3.48 -4.07 15.57
CA ILE A 155 4.80 -3.96 16.17
C ILE A 155 4.67 -3.99 17.69
N THR A 156 5.33 -4.93 18.33
CA THR A 156 5.40 -5.03 19.79
C THR A 156 6.81 -4.76 20.28
N LYS A 157 6.94 -3.90 21.28
CA LYS A 157 8.22 -3.69 21.97
C LYS A 157 8.37 -4.74 23.07
N ILE A 158 9.45 -5.49 22.99
CA ILE A 158 9.81 -6.50 23.99
C ILE A 158 11.06 -6.06 24.74
N LYS A 159 11.19 -6.43 26.00
CA LYS A 159 12.40 -6.19 26.77
C LYS A 159 13.51 -7.13 26.29
N PRO A 160 14.78 -6.67 26.25
CA PRO A 160 15.90 -7.54 25.91
C PRO A 160 15.93 -8.78 26.81
N GLY A 161 16.00 -9.96 26.19
CA GLY A 161 16.05 -11.24 26.89
C GLY A 161 14.70 -11.90 27.24
N GLU A 162 13.57 -11.25 26.93
CA GLU A 162 12.23 -11.79 27.21
C GLU A 162 11.52 -12.33 25.97
N TYR A 163 12.21 -12.86 24.95
CA TYR A 163 11.56 -13.34 23.74
C TYR A 163 12.01 -14.73 23.34
N GLU A 164 11.05 -15.52 22.96
CA GLU A 164 11.22 -16.81 22.33
C GLU A 164 10.57 -16.75 20.94
N PHE A 165 11.31 -17.07 19.89
CA PHE A 165 10.74 -17.17 18.55
C PHE A 165 10.11 -18.55 18.40
N LYS A 166 8.79 -18.58 18.23
CA LYS A 166 8.05 -19.80 17.84
C LYS A 166 7.73 -19.68 16.36
N TYR A 167 8.20 -20.65 15.60
CA TYR A 167 7.83 -20.83 14.20
C TYR A 167 6.78 -21.94 14.16
N ASP A 168 5.58 -21.59 13.69
CA ASP A 168 4.52 -22.57 13.41
C ASP A 168 4.69 -23.13 11.99
#